data_a69539456c12392ed4ef6f9ead1cbf80
#
_entry.id   a69539456c12392ed4ef6f9ead1cbf80
#
_cell.length_a   1.000
_cell.length_b   1.000
_cell.length_c   1.000
_cell.angle_alpha   90.00
_cell.angle_beta   90.00
_cell.angle_gamma   90.00
#
_symmetry.space_group_name_H-M   'P 1'
#
loop_
_entity.id
_entity.type
_entity.pdbx_description
1 polymer ?
#
loop_
_entity_poly.entity_id
_entity_poly.type
_entity_poly.pdbx_seq_one_letter_code
_entity_poly.pdbx_strand_id
1 'polypeptide(L)'
;EKILGSFVNSFLVEAGRTENQDPEEILYVKLNQERKEKFRLLTRIVRENGEVRAEKEAMVPQAEEFVEKLEKTGTESTGSDKYKNLPCRAENGKISYPLLTGKTLHQEIAELAQKEDLEEIKALLKKFYQEFFGARQIVDYRTGEFREVFGDHPGREDYECVCPANVDLICSNIFMGEKENQIIDYEWMFDFPVPVNFIMWRLIHELYTHVSELPRLCHEDEMMAEFDISYTDYEIFMDWTMHFVYEYVGCDSLIPFEQKKVPVSVTELVNREREKHQMHSKIYYDLGEGFCEEHTLYAEGKLSGNRFRVEFALSGIKGIRNLRWNPANGHFLKVRIERLDCGCSAELVPQGVHMKVDNSTTAFFTTDGFYLIDVTHPENVDRIVIEGKLDCLELPDVEKLLAFEKEREVRREQERIRKEAER
;
A
#
# COMPACT_ATOMS: atom_id res chain seq x y z
N GLU A 1 -14.17 0.74 21.41
CA GLU A 1 -13.05 1.55 21.99
C GLU A 1 -11.80 0.72 22.25
N LYS A 2 -11.88 -0.50 22.81
CA LYS A 2 -10.67 -1.32 23.09
C LYS A 2 -9.94 -1.87 21.84
N ILE A 3 -10.57 -1.92 20.69
CA ILE A 3 -9.99 -2.44 19.44
C ILE A 3 -9.23 -1.35 18.67
N LEU A 4 -9.65 -0.08 18.75
CA LEU A 4 -8.98 1.06 18.08
C LEU A 4 -7.52 1.23 18.54
N GLY A 5 -7.21 0.99 19.81
CA GLY A 5 -5.85 1.06 20.33
C GLY A 5 -4.84 0.08 19.70
N SER A 6 -5.33 -1.03 19.10
CA SER A 6 -4.48 -2.03 18.45
C SER A 6 -4.05 -1.64 17.02
N PHE A 7 -4.63 -0.59 16.44
CA PHE A 7 -4.35 -0.11 15.09
C PHE A 7 -3.61 1.23 15.04
N VAL A 8 -3.23 1.78 16.19
CA VAL A 8 -2.49 3.05 16.27
C VAL A 8 -0.99 2.77 16.18
N ASN A 9 -0.32 3.40 15.23
CA ASN A 9 1.11 3.20 14.97
C ASN A 9 2.03 3.83 16.03
N SER A 10 1.51 4.77 16.84
CA SER A 10 2.26 5.41 17.91
C SER A 10 1.31 5.91 19.01
N PHE A 11 1.82 5.95 20.23
CA PHE A 11 1.12 6.48 21.39
C PHE A 11 1.98 7.55 22.05
N LEU A 12 1.35 8.68 22.40
CA LEU A 12 1.93 9.61 23.36
C LEU A 12 1.38 9.26 24.73
N VAL A 13 2.26 9.07 25.70
CA VAL A 13 1.89 8.86 27.11
C VAL A 13 2.43 10.02 27.91
N GLU A 14 1.54 10.84 28.47
CA GLU A 14 1.88 11.80 29.51
C GLU A 14 1.68 11.17 30.88
N ALA A 15 2.68 11.27 31.74
CA ALA A 15 2.62 10.75 33.11
C ALA A 15 3.01 11.86 34.10
N GLY A 16 2.11 12.19 35.00
CA GLY A 16 2.32 13.17 36.06
C GLY A 16 2.09 12.55 37.46
N ARG A 17 2.63 13.18 38.50
CA ARG A 17 2.41 12.77 39.91
C ARG A 17 1.13 13.34 40.50
N THR A 18 0.46 14.24 39.80
CA THR A 18 -0.80 14.88 40.21
C THR A 18 -1.74 14.87 39.02
N GLU A 19 -3.06 14.82 39.25
CA GLU A 19 -4.04 15.06 38.18
C GLU A 19 -3.74 16.41 37.54
N ASN A 20 -3.36 16.39 36.28
CA ASN A 20 -3.11 17.60 35.53
C ASN A 20 -4.43 18.31 35.31
N GLN A 21 -4.54 19.56 35.78
CA GLN A 21 -5.58 20.50 35.39
C GLN A 21 -5.10 21.30 34.16
N ASP A 22 -4.38 20.64 33.23
CA ASP A 22 -3.96 21.30 31.99
C ASP A 22 -5.22 21.60 31.17
N PRO A 23 -5.46 22.86 30.84
CA PRO A 23 -6.59 23.25 29.98
C PRO A 23 -6.43 22.73 28.54
N GLU A 24 -5.30 22.13 28.20
CA GLU A 24 -4.94 21.64 26.87
C GLU A 24 -5.18 20.13 26.74
N GLU A 25 -6.05 19.75 25.81
CA GLU A 25 -6.31 18.36 25.43
C GLU A 25 -5.60 18.04 24.10
N ILE A 26 -4.72 17.06 24.08
CA ILE A 26 -4.04 16.60 22.87
C ILE A 26 -4.96 15.65 22.13
N LEU A 27 -5.37 16.01 20.91
CA LEU A 27 -6.25 15.22 20.06
C LEU A 27 -5.49 14.33 19.07
N TYR A 28 -4.28 14.76 18.64
CA TYR A 28 -3.46 14.07 17.66
C TYR A 28 -1.99 14.45 17.82
N VAL A 29 -1.10 13.47 17.57
CA VAL A 29 0.34 13.69 17.56
C VAL A 29 0.95 12.94 16.38
N LYS A 30 1.88 13.60 15.67
CA LYS A 30 2.74 13.02 14.65
C LYS A 30 4.19 13.41 14.90
N LEU A 31 5.08 12.44 14.91
CA LEU A 31 6.53 12.59 15.08
C LEU A 31 7.22 12.23 13.77
N ASN A 32 7.93 13.18 13.15
CA ASN A 32 8.66 12.96 11.91
C ASN A 32 10.12 12.54 12.19
N GLN A 33 10.32 11.45 12.96
CA GLN A 33 11.64 10.97 13.37
C GLN A 33 12.47 10.40 12.21
N GLU A 34 11.80 9.96 11.16
CA GLU A 34 12.38 9.37 9.95
C GLU A 34 13.14 10.37 9.07
N ARG A 35 12.90 11.68 9.25
CA ARG A 35 13.54 12.76 8.50
C ARG A 35 14.94 13.06 9.03
N LYS A 36 15.79 13.68 8.20
CA LYS A 36 17.03 14.30 8.67
C LYS A 36 16.76 15.26 9.83
N GLU A 37 17.68 15.37 10.75
CA GLU A 37 17.49 16.15 12.00
C GLU A 37 16.98 17.58 11.72
N LYS A 38 17.48 18.24 10.69
CA LYS A 38 17.06 19.59 10.31
C LYS A 38 15.58 19.71 9.86
N PHE A 39 14.87 18.60 9.68
CA PHE A 39 13.48 18.56 9.24
C PHE A 39 12.56 17.82 10.20
N ARG A 40 13.06 17.45 11.39
CA ARG A 40 12.26 16.69 12.39
C ARG A 40 11.32 17.62 13.12
N LEU A 41 10.04 17.44 12.88
CA LEU A 41 8.95 18.19 13.51
C LEU A 41 8.07 17.29 14.35
N LEU A 42 7.60 17.83 15.47
CA LEU A 42 6.46 17.36 16.21
C LEU A 42 5.24 18.15 15.73
N THR A 43 4.24 17.46 15.22
CA THR A 43 2.93 18.04 14.87
C THR A 43 1.89 17.58 15.88
N ARG A 44 1.11 18.51 16.44
CA ARG A 44 0.02 18.23 17.36
C ARG A 44 -1.26 18.88 16.89
N ILE A 45 -2.41 18.27 17.18
CA ILE A 45 -3.71 18.94 17.18
C ILE A 45 -4.14 19.01 18.64
N VAL A 46 -4.36 20.20 19.12
CA VAL A 46 -4.67 20.45 20.52
C VAL A 46 -5.99 21.22 20.65
N ARG A 47 -6.73 20.94 21.73
CA ARG A 47 -7.90 21.69 22.13
C ARG A 47 -7.60 22.43 23.43
N GLU A 48 -7.73 23.75 23.42
CA GLU A 48 -7.55 24.59 24.58
C GLU A 48 -8.71 25.58 24.67
N ASN A 49 -9.36 25.68 25.82
CA ASN A 49 -10.51 26.58 26.04
C ASN A 49 -11.65 26.45 25.00
N GLY A 50 -11.80 25.24 24.41
CA GLY A 50 -12.79 24.96 23.36
C GLY A 50 -12.35 25.28 21.94
N GLU A 51 -11.21 25.95 21.74
CA GLU A 51 -10.61 26.18 20.43
C GLU A 51 -9.68 25.01 20.05
N VAL A 52 -9.74 24.60 18.79
CA VAL A 52 -8.85 23.55 18.26
C VAL A 52 -7.86 24.18 17.29
N ARG A 53 -6.58 23.86 17.47
CA ARG A 53 -5.49 24.33 16.62
C ARG A 53 -4.50 23.23 16.28
N ALA A 54 -3.82 23.35 15.16
CA ALA A 54 -2.67 22.54 14.83
C ALA A 54 -1.39 23.28 15.25
N GLU A 55 -0.42 22.56 15.80
CA GLU A 55 0.87 23.09 16.23
C GLU A 55 2.00 22.29 15.58
N LYS A 56 3.10 22.97 15.21
CA LYS A 56 4.33 22.35 14.81
C LYS A 56 5.49 22.96 15.60
N GLU A 57 6.38 22.09 16.10
CA GLU A 57 7.59 22.52 16.82
C GLU A 57 8.78 21.65 16.40
N ALA A 58 9.99 22.20 16.56
CA ALA A 58 11.22 21.48 16.30
C ALA A 58 11.42 20.37 17.34
N MET A 59 11.64 19.13 16.87
CA MET A 59 11.93 18.00 17.76
C MET A 59 13.38 18.03 18.29
N VAL A 60 14.26 18.72 17.56
CA VAL A 60 15.69 18.83 17.87
C VAL A 60 16.15 20.24 17.49
N PRO A 61 17.23 20.79 18.13
CA PRO A 61 17.69 22.16 17.83
C PRO A 61 18.02 22.40 16.35
N GLN A 62 18.46 21.38 15.63
CA GLN A 62 18.79 21.48 14.19
C GLN A 62 17.57 21.78 13.31
N ALA A 63 16.33 21.56 13.83
CA ALA A 63 15.08 21.83 13.11
C ALA A 63 14.48 23.22 13.43
N GLU A 64 15.06 24.01 14.32
CA GLU A 64 14.53 25.33 14.69
C GLU A 64 14.48 26.29 13.50
N GLU A 65 15.53 26.33 12.67
CA GLU A 65 15.57 27.14 11.44
C GLU A 65 14.44 26.74 10.46
N PHE A 66 14.09 25.47 10.41
CA PHE A 66 13.01 24.98 9.57
C PHE A 66 11.63 25.48 10.07
N VAL A 67 11.43 25.55 11.38
CA VAL A 67 10.22 26.12 11.97
C VAL A 67 10.12 27.64 11.69
N GLU A 68 11.24 28.37 11.83
CA GLU A 68 11.30 29.81 11.51
C GLU A 68 11.00 30.07 10.02
N LYS A 69 11.49 29.20 9.13
CA LYS A 69 11.17 29.27 7.70
C LYS A 69 9.66 29.10 7.47
N LEU A 70 9.00 28.19 8.17
CA LEU A 70 7.55 27.97 8.02
C LEU A 70 6.72 29.21 8.45
N GLU A 71 7.12 29.90 9.51
CA GLU A 71 6.47 31.14 9.91
C GLU A 71 6.55 32.21 8.81
N LYS A 72 7.73 32.39 8.24
CA LYS A 72 7.96 33.32 7.13
C LYS A 72 7.14 32.95 5.91
N THR A 73 7.16 31.68 5.51
CA THR A 73 6.41 31.14 4.37
C THR A 73 4.91 31.33 4.51
N GLY A 74 4.36 31.23 5.73
CA GLY A 74 2.93 31.47 6.00
C GLY A 74 2.46 32.89 5.67
N THR A 75 3.38 33.85 5.60
CA THR A 75 3.07 35.25 5.25
C THR A 75 3.45 35.61 3.82
N GLU A 76 4.16 34.75 3.10
CA GLU A 76 4.60 35.01 1.74
C GLU A 76 3.49 34.79 0.71
N SER A 77 3.62 35.50 -0.42
CA SER A 77 2.69 35.35 -1.54
C SER A 77 2.87 33.99 -2.21
N THR A 78 1.79 33.31 -2.52
CA THR A 78 1.77 32.09 -3.35
C THR A 78 1.89 32.38 -4.85
N GLY A 79 1.92 33.66 -5.24
CA GLY A 79 1.81 34.06 -6.65
C GLY A 79 0.38 34.09 -7.20
N SER A 80 -0.62 33.71 -6.37
CA SER A 80 -2.05 33.71 -6.73
C SER A 80 -2.85 34.64 -5.84
N ASP A 81 -3.83 35.34 -6.43
CA ASP A 81 -4.76 36.18 -5.67
C ASP A 81 -5.85 35.36 -4.96
N LYS A 82 -6.13 34.16 -5.47
CA LYS A 82 -7.21 33.30 -4.97
C LYS A 82 -6.76 32.24 -3.97
N TYR A 83 -5.48 31.91 -3.94
CA TYR A 83 -4.91 30.86 -3.08
C TYR A 83 -3.89 31.49 -2.14
N LYS A 84 -4.09 31.36 -0.86
CA LYS A 84 -3.22 31.93 0.17
C LYS A 84 -2.72 30.84 1.11
N ASN A 85 -1.47 30.97 1.54
CA ASN A 85 -1.01 30.14 2.64
C ASN A 85 -1.79 30.48 3.90
N LEU A 86 -2.18 29.45 4.65
CA LEU A 86 -2.81 29.65 5.95
C LEU A 86 -1.80 30.31 6.90
N PRO A 87 -2.05 31.54 7.39
CA PRO A 87 -1.09 32.20 8.27
C PRO A 87 -0.99 31.45 9.60
N CYS A 88 0.25 31.36 10.11
CA CYS A 88 0.54 30.80 11.43
C CYS A 88 0.90 31.89 12.44
N ARG A 89 0.91 31.51 13.72
CA ARG A 89 1.42 32.34 14.82
C ARG A 89 2.60 31.63 15.45
N ALA A 90 3.75 32.32 15.55
CA ALA A 90 4.89 31.80 16.26
C ALA A 90 4.88 32.26 17.71
N GLU A 91 5.07 31.33 18.62
CA GLU A 91 5.19 31.57 20.05
C GLU A 91 6.05 30.48 20.71
N ASN A 92 7.06 30.88 21.46
CA ASN A 92 7.90 29.94 22.24
C ASN A 92 8.54 28.81 21.42
N GLY A 93 8.99 29.07 20.20
CA GLY A 93 9.65 28.07 19.31
C GLY A 93 8.70 27.09 18.63
N LYS A 94 7.40 27.34 18.69
CA LYS A 94 6.37 26.63 17.95
C LYS A 94 5.56 27.58 17.07
N ILE A 95 5.00 27.02 15.99
CA ILE A 95 4.01 27.68 15.17
C ILE A 95 2.66 27.03 15.35
N SER A 96 1.61 27.84 15.36
CA SER A 96 0.24 27.37 15.50
C SER A 96 -0.63 27.87 14.35
N TYR A 97 -1.54 27.01 13.92
CA TYR A 97 -2.52 27.26 12.85
C TYR A 97 -3.93 27.06 13.39
N PRO A 98 -4.91 27.91 13.00
CA PRO A 98 -6.31 27.61 13.27
C PRO A 98 -6.71 26.32 12.54
N LEU A 99 -7.52 25.48 13.17
CA LEU A 99 -8.08 24.33 12.46
C LEU A 99 -9.14 24.82 11.48
N LEU A 100 -8.92 24.57 10.18
CA LEU A 100 -9.88 24.93 9.16
C LEU A 100 -11.06 23.97 9.16
N THR A 101 -12.24 24.53 8.94
CA THR A 101 -13.48 23.79 8.68
C THR A 101 -13.92 24.08 7.25
N GLY A 102 -14.39 23.08 6.53
CA GLY A 102 -14.78 23.21 5.14
C GLY A 102 -14.29 22.05 4.30
N LYS A 103 -14.59 22.11 3.01
CA LYS A 103 -14.16 21.07 2.07
C LYS A 103 -12.79 21.37 1.51
N THR A 104 -11.99 20.32 1.36
CA THR A 104 -10.77 20.38 0.55
C THR A 104 -11.08 20.14 -0.91
N LEU A 105 -10.15 20.54 -1.80
CA LEU A 105 -10.22 20.22 -3.23
C LEU A 105 -10.30 18.70 -3.46
N HIS A 106 -9.59 17.92 -2.64
CA HIS A 106 -9.67 16.46 -2.65
C HIS A 106 -11.10 15.96 -2.41
N GLN A 107 -11.78 16.48 -1.39
CA GLN A 107 -13.17 16.09 -1.07
C GLN A 107 -14.15 16.47 -2.18
N GLU A 108 -13.98 17.64 -2.82
CA GLU A 108 -14.80 18.02 -3.97
C GLU A 108 -14.61 17.06 -5.14
N ILE A 109 -13.35 16.72 -5.46
CA ILE A 109 -13.04 15.76 -6.54
C ILE A 109 -13.58 14.38 -6.20
N ALA A 110 -13.43 13.90 -4.97
CA ALA A 110 -13.96 12.60 -4.55
C ALA A 110 -15.50 12.53 -4.68
N GLU A 111 -16.22 13.60 -4.32
CA GLU A 111 -17.68 13.68 -4.52
C GLU A 111 -18.08 13.67 -5.99
N LEU A 112 -17.32 14.33 -6.87
CA LEU A 112 -17.55 14.31 -8.31
C LEU A 112 -17.23 12.92 -8.89
N ALA A 113 -16.16 12.28 -8.43
CA ALA A 113 -15.80 10.93 -8.85
C ALA A 113 -16.89 9.90 -8.46
N GLN A 114 -17.50 10.02 -7.27
CA GLN A 114 -18.65 9.20 -6.88
C GLN A 114 -19.88 9.43 -7.75
N LYS A 115 -20.02 10.61 -8.36
CA LYS A 115 -21.09 10.94 -9.32
C LYS A 115 -20.72 10.59 -10.76
N GLU A 116 -19.54 10.05 -10.99
CA GLU A 116 -18.98 9.74 -12.30
C GLU A 116 -18.84 10.96 -13.23
N ASP A 117 -18.69 12.16 -12.66
CA ASP A 117 -18.61 13.43 -13.40
C ASP A 117 -17.15 13.80 -13.74
N LEU A 118 -16.56 13.05 -14.69
CA LEU A 118 -15.18 13.23 -15.13
C LEU A 118 -14.92 14.61 -15.74
N GLU A 119 -15.88 15.15 -16.49
CA GLU A 119 -15.71 16.44 -17.17
C GLU A 119 -15.62 17.59 -16.16
N GLU A 120 -16.40 17.56 -15.09
CA GLU A 120 -16.33 18.59 -14.05
C GLU A 120 -15.02 18.44 -13.23
N ILE A 121 -14.53 17.20 -13.00
CA ILE A 121 -13.22 16.97 -12.37
C ILE A 121 -12.10 17.60 -13.21
N LYS A 122 -12.08 17.35 -14.51
CA LYS A 122 -11.10 17.95 -15.43
C LYS A 122 -11.20 19.47 -15.47
N ALA A 123 -12.41 19.99 -15.49
CA ALA A 123 -12.66 21.45 -15.49
C ALA A 123 -12.15 22.10 -14.18
N LEU A 124 -12.39 21.45 -13.04
CA LEU A 124 -11.95 21.92 -11.73
C LEU A 124 -10.42 21.93 -11.63
N LEU A 125 -9.74 20.88 -12.05
CA LEU A 125 -8.28 20.80 -12.07
C LEU A 125 -7.67 21.82 -13.05
N LYS A 126 -8.23 22.01 -14.25
CA LYS A 126 -7.79 23.04 -15.21
C LYS A 126 -7.97 24.45 -14.66
N LYS A 127 -9.08 24.71 -14.00
CA LYS A 127 -9.32 25.98 -13.33
C LYS A 127 -8.28 26.23 -12.24
N PHE A 128 -8.04 25.25 -11.37
CA PHE A 128 -6.98 25.34 -10.37
C PHE A 128 -5.61 25.63 -11.01
N TYR A 129 -5.22 24.88 -12.03
CA TYR A 129 -3.98 25.07 -12.77
C TYR A 129 -3.82 26.50 -13.29
N GLN A 130 -4.85 27.05 -13.91
CA GLN A 130 -4.83 28.40 -14.47
C GLN A 130 -4.78 29.49 -13.39
N GLU A 131 -5.55 29.34 -12.32
CA GLU A 131 -5.67 30.32 -11.26
C GLU A 131 -4.45 30.32 -10.30
N PHE A 132 -3.85 29.16 -10.07
CA PHE A 132 -2.71 29.04 -9.17
C PHE A 132 -1.39 29.32 -9.88
N PHE A 133 -1.17 28.76 -11.05
CA PHE A 133 0.09 28.88 -11.79
C PHE A 133 0.06 29.99 -12.88
N GLY A 134 -0.70 31.05 -12.69
CA GLY A 134 -0.84 32.13 -13.67
C GLY A 134 0.45 32.89 -13.99
N ALA A 135 1.42 32.90 -13.05
CA ALA A 135 2.70 33.60 -13.19
C ALA A 135 3.86 32.69 -13.67
N ARG A 136 3.55 31.50 -14.22
CA ARG A 136 4.56 30.57 -14.73
C ARG A 136 5.35 31.11 -15.90
N GLN A 137 6.62 30.75 -16.01
CA GLN A 137 7.55 31.20 -17.05
C GLN A 137 8.48 30.05 -17.45
N ILE A 138 8.93 30.04 -18.70
CA ILE A 138 10.00 29.16 -19.17
C ILE A 138 11.34 29.76 -18.71
N VAL A 139 12.00 29.11 -17.77
CA VAL A 139 13.32 29.49 -17.24
C VAL A 139 14.15 28.24 -17.02
N ASP A 140 15.47 28.37 -16.98
CA ASP A 140 16.32 27.24 -16.61
C ASP A 140 16.14 26.91 -15.13
N TYR A 141 15.47 25.80 -14.86
CA TYR A 141 15.23 25.32 -13.50
C TYR A 141 16.39 24.47 -12.95
N ARG A 142 17.33 24.04 -13.79
CA ARG A 142 18.43 23.11 -13.44
C ARG A 142 19.55 23.82 -12.66
N THR A 143 19.18 24.58 -11.64
CA THR A 143 20.11 25.28 -10.74
C THR A 143 20.82 24.28 -9.80
N GLY A 144 21.82 24.76 -9.07
CA GLY A 144 22.49 23.98 -8.03
C GLY A 144 21.52 23.55 -6.94
N GLU A 145 20.65 24.47 -6.52
CA GLU A 145 19.63 24.25 -5.50
C GLU A 145 18.59 23.20 -5.94
N PHE A 146 18.13 23.26 -7.20
CA PHE A 146 17.21 22.26 -7.75
C PHE A 146 17.83 20.85 -7.72
N ARG A 147 19.11 20.73 -8.15
CA ARG A 147 19.81 19.43 -8.16
C ARG A 147 20.06 18.89 -6.77
N GLU A 148 20.34 19.76 -5.80
CA GLU A 148 20.47 19.33 -4.40
C GLU A 148 19.18 18.68 -3.88
N VAL A 149 18.02 19.24 -4.27
CA VAL A 149 16.70 18.78 -3.78
C VAL A 149 16.16 17.60 -4.59
N PHE A 150 16.29 17.64 -5.93
CA PHE A 150 15.61 16.70 -6.83
C PHE A 150 16.55 15.79 -7.63
N GLY A 151 17.87 15.95 -7.46
CA GLY A 151 18.85 15.15 -8.20
C GLY A 151 19.18 15.68 -9.60
N ASP A 152 20.01 14.94 -10.30
CA ASP A 152 20.61 15.36 -11.58
C ASP A 152 19.89 14.80 -12.83
N HIS A 153 18.73 14.16 -12.67
CA HIS A 153 17.98 13.63 -13.81
C HIS A 153 17.42 14.77 -14.66
N PRO A 154 17.84 14.92 -15.92
CA PRO A 154 17.39 16.03 -16.75
C PRO A 154 15.98 15.76 -17.29
N GLY A 155 15.05 16.68 -17.01
CA GLY A 155 13.78 16.76 -17.71
C GLY A 155 13.88 17.62 -18.97
N ARG A 156 12.74 17.90 -19.60
CA ARG A 156 12.63 18.79 -20.76
C ARG A 156 13.14 20.20 -20.42
N GLU A 157 13.67 20.91 -21.42
CA GLU A 157 14.18 22.28 -21.25
C GLU A 157 13.08 23.33 -21.31
N ASP A 158 11.93 22.98 -21.86
CA ASP A 158 10.81 23.88 -22.15
C ASP A 158 9.69 23.85 -21.09
N TYR A 159 9.96 23.27 -19.91
CA TYR A 159 8.98 23.33 -18.82
C TYR A 159 8.70 24.76 -18.38
N GLU A 160 7.43 25.12 -18.26
CA GLU A 160 7.03 26.30 -17.52
C GLU A 160 7.26 26.08 -16.03
N CYS A 161 7.88 27.05 -15.36
CA CYS A 161 8.26 26.98 -13.96
C CYS A 161 7.60 28.07 -13.13
N VAL A 162 7.49 27.84 -11.83
CA VAL A 162 7.10 28.85 -10.83
C VAL A 162 8.18 29.00 -9.77
N CYS A 163 8.25 30.19 -9.19
CA CYS A 163 9.09 30.55 -8.07
C CYS A 163 8.40 31.69 -7.28
N PRO A 164 8.16 31.54 -5.95
CA PRO A 164 8.41 30.35 -5.13
C PRO A 164 7.52 29.17 -5.51
N ALA A 165 7.94 27.96 -5.16
CA ALA A 165 7.26 26.71 -5.53
C ALA A 165 6.95 25.84 -4.31
N ASN A 166 5.67 25.51 -4.11
CA ASN A 166 5.25 24.51 -3.15
C ASN A 166 5.16 23.14 -3.84
N VAL A 167 6.03 22.20 -3.49
CA VAL A 167 6.01 20.86 -4.09
C VAL A 167 5.12 19.87 -3.37
N ASP A 168 4.60 20.25 -2.20
CA ASP A 168 3.61 19.47 -1.43
C ASP A 168 2.18 20.01 -1.59
N LEU A 169 1.95 20.68 -2.72
CA LEU A 169 0.67 21.23 -3.10
C LEU A 169 -0.24 20.12 -3.63
N ILE A 170 -0.77 19.32 -2.71
CA ILE A 170 -1.73 18.24 -2.99
C ILE A 170 -3.15 18.67 -2.70
N CYS A 171 -4.12 18.02 -3.32
CA CYS A 171 -5.54 18.44 -3.20
C CYS A 171 -6.07 18.40 -1.76
N SER A 172 -5.58 17.51 -0.92
CA SER A 172 -5.95 17.45 0.50
C SER A 172 -5.45 18.64 1.34
N ASN A 173 -4.43 19.35 0.85
CA ASN A 173 -3.86 20.53 1.50
C ASN A 173 -4.51 21.86 1.05
N ILE A 174 -5.50 21.81 0.17
CA ILE A 174 -6.18 22.99 -0.39
C ILE A 174 -7.63 23.03 0.11
N PHE A 175 -7.94 23.96 1.00
CA PHE A 175 -9.29 24.21 1.49
C PHE A 175 -10.01 25.20 0.58
N MET A 176 -11.18 24.82 0.10
CA MET A 176 -12.01 25.62 -0.79
C MET A 176 -12.86 26.59 -0.01
N GLY A 177 -12.73 27.88 -0.31
CA GLY A 177 -13.47 28.96 0.32
C GLY A 177 -14.27 29.79 -0.67
N GLU A 178 -15.28 30.51 -0.20
CA GLU A 178 -16.14 31.34 -1.07
C GLU A 178 -15.38 32.51 -1.72
N LYS A 179 -14.43 33.11 -1.02
CA LYS A 179 -13.67 34.29 -1.49
C LYS A 179 -12.25 33.94 -1.87
N GLU A 180 -11.58 33.16 -1.05
CA GLU A 180 -10.20 32.72 -1.23
C GLU A 180 -10.04 31.29 -0.72
N ASN A 181 -9.13 30.55 -1.32
CA ASN A 181 -8.77 29.21 -0.93
C ASN A 181 -7.54 29.25 -0.01
N GLN A 182 -7.52 28.38 1.01
CA GLN A 182 -6.44 28.33 1.98
C GLN A 182 -5.58 27.10 1.75
N ILE A 183 -4.26 27.29 1.68
CA ILE A 183 -3.27 26.22 1.56
C ILE A 183 -2.71 25.95 2.94
N ILE A 184 -2.77 24.70 3.36
CA ILE A 184 -2.09 24.19 4.55
C ILE A 184 -0.88 23.37 4.17
N ASP A 185 -0.03 23.03 5.14
CA ASP A 185 1.11 22.11 5.00
C ASP A 185 2.09 22.50 3.90
N TYR A 186 2.51 23.74 3.89
CA TYR A 186 3.47 24.31 2.96
C TYR A 186 4.94 24.17 3.44
N GLU A 187 5.27 23.00 4.03
CA GLU A 187 6.64 22.74 4.55
C GLU A 187 7.71 22.78 3.45
N TRP A 188 7.35 22.41 2.24
CA TRP A 188 8.27 22.24 1.12
C TRP A 188 8.11 23.34 0.08
N MET A 189 8.23 24.58 0.56
CA MET A 189 8.31 25.76 -0.30
C MET A 189 9.77 26.05 -0.65
N PHE A 190 10.06 26.23 -1.93
CA PHE A 190 11.38 26.49 -2.47
C PHE A 190 11.44 27.84 -3.20
N ASP A 191 12.54 28.58 -2.99
CA ASP A 191 12.79 29.90 -3.58
C ASP A 191 13.60 29.80 -4.88
N PHE A 192 13.48 28.69 -5.60
CA PHE A 192 14.07 28.47 -6.92
C PHE A 192 13.02 27.93 -7.90
N PRO A 193 13.24 28.08 -9.22
CA PRO A 193 12.27 27.63 -10.22
C PRO A 193 12.04 26.12 -10.17
N VAL A 194 10.75 25.71 -10.14
CA VAL A 194 10.34 24.30 -10.20
C VAL A 194 9.32 24.15 -11.34
N PRO A 195 9.45 23.12 -12.19
CA PRO A 195 8.49 22.83 -13.25
C PRO A 195 7.07 22.63 -12.73
N VAL A 196 6.11 23.36 -13.31
CA VAL A 196 4.69 23.26 -12.94
C VAL A 196 4.15 21.86 -13.21
N ASN A 197 4.59 21.23 -14.32
CA ASN A 197 4.22 19.86 -14.67
C ASN A 197 4.59 18.87 -13.56
N PHE A 198 5.74 19.06 -12.88
CA PHE A 198 6.13 18.22 -11.74
C PHE A 198 5.19 18.39 -10.54
N ILE A 199 4.81 19.64 -10.21
CA ILE A 199 3.88 19.90 -9.11
C ILE A 199 2.50 19.32 -9.44
N MET A 200 2.01 19.49 -10.67
CA MET A 200 0.75 18.92 -11.13
C MET A 200 0.77 17.40 -11.16
N TRP A 201 1.89 16.79 -11.59
CA TRP A 201 2.06 15.35 -11.54
C TRP A 201 1.90 14.81 -10.11
N ARG A 202 2.58 15.42 -9.12
CA ARG A 202 2.46 15.03 -7.71
C ARG A 202 1.01 15.12 -7.22
N LEU A 203 0.34 16.22 -7.55
CA LEU A 203 -1.05 16.46 -7.19
C LEU A 203 -2.00 15.41 -7.79
N ILE A 204 -1.86 15.10 -9.09
CA ILE A 204 -2.70 14.11 -9.78
C ILE A 204 -2.37 12.70 -9.28
N HIS A 205 -1.09 12.35 -9.14
CA HIS A 205 -0.67 11.05 -8.66
C HIS A 205 -1.20 10.76 -7.23
N GLU A 206 -1.19 11.76 -6.36
CA GLU A 206 -1.78 11.65 -5.02
C GLU A 206 -3.30 11.42 -5.09
N LEU A 207 -4.01 12.13 -5.95
CA LEU A 207 -5.44 11.92 -6.17
C LEU A 207 -5.75 10.49 -6.60
N TYR A 208 -5.01 9.93 -7.59
CA TYR A 208 -5.20 8.57 -8.07
C TYR A 208 -4.86 7.51 -7.02
N THR A 209 -3.98 7.84 -6.08
CA THR A 209 -3.65 6.97 -4.96
C THR A 209 -4.77 6.91 -3.91
N HIS A 210 -5.52 8.01 -3.72
CA HIS A 210 -6.46 8.15 -2.60
C HIS A 210 -7.94 8.18 -3.01
N VAL A 211 -8.27 8.48 -4.27
CA VAL A 211 -9.65 8.48 -4.78
C VAL A 211 -9.87 7.24 -5.65
N SER A 212 -10.38 6.19 -5.03
CA SER A 212 -10.51 4.84 -5.64
C SER A 212 -11.40 4.77 -6.87
N GLU A 213 -12.26 5.74 -7.08
CA GLU A 213 -13.17 5.86 -8.22
C GLU A 213 -12.46 6.37 -9.49
N LEU A 214 -11.45 7.24 -9.36
CA LEU A 214 -10.77 7.87 -10.50
C LEU A 214 -10.19 6.88 -11.52
N PRO A 215 -9.47 5.80 -11.14
CA PRO A 215 -8.94 4.84 -12.11
C PRO A 215 -10.00 4.12 -12.95
N ARG A 216 -11.26 4.15 -12.53
CA ARG A 216 -12.40 3.57 -13.27
C ARG A 216 -13.00 4.55 -14.27
N LEU A 217 -12.86 5.85 -14.02
CA LEU A 217 -13.43 6.91 -14.86
C LEU A 217 -12.48 7.33 -15.96
N CYS A 218 -11.19 7.41 -15.67
CA CYS A 218 -10.14 7.85 -16.58
C CYS A 218 -8.82 7.21 -16.17
N HIS A 219 -8.01 6.77 -17.15
CA HIS A 219 -6.66 6.31 -16.85
C HIS A 219 -5.78 7.48 -16.37
N GLU A 220 -4.85 7.23 -15.44
CA GLU A 220 -3.99 8.29 -14.90
C GLU A 220 -3.22 9.03 -15.99
N ASP A 221 -2.70 8.30 -16.99
CA ASP A 221 -1.98 8.87 -18.13
C ASP A 221 -2.83 9.83 -18.97
N GLU A 222 -4.13 9.54 -19.11
CA GLU A 222 -5.06 10.42 -19.81
C GLU A 222 -5.29 11.73 -19.05
N MET A 223 -5.38 11.65 -17.72
CA MET A 223 -5.46 12.84 -16.86
C MET A 223 -4.17 13.64 -16.90
N MET A 224 -3.02 12.99 -16.86
CA MET A 224 -1.69 13.62 -16.96
C MET A 224 -1.51 14.35 -18.29
N ALA A 225 -1.99 13.76 -19.38
CA ALA A 225 -1.93 14.37 -20.73
C ALA A 225 -2.71 15.70 -20.84
N GLU A 226 -3.76 15.91 -20.04
CA GLU A 226 -4.50 17.19 -19.98
C GLU A 226 -3.62 18.37 -19.50
N PHE A 227 -2.47 18.07 -18.88
CA PHE A 227 -1.51 19.02 -18.32
C PHE A 227 -0.12 18.93 -18.98
N ASP A 228 -0.05 18.39 -20.19
CA ASP A 228 1.19 18.21 -20.96
C ASP A 228 2.25 17.40 -20.19
N ILE A 229 1.83 16.35 -19.51
CA ILE A 229 2.70 15.41 -18.80
C ILE A 229 2.72 14.10 -19.57
N SER A 230 3.88 13.76 -20.16
CA SER A 230 4.08 12.52 -20.89
C SER A 230 4.52 11.37 -19.99
N TYR A 231 4.53 10.14 -20.52
CA TYR A 231 5.08 8.98 -19.81
C TYR A 231 6.56 9.15 -19.46
N THR A 232 7.35 9.79 -20.33
CA THR A 232 8.76 10.10 -20.04
C THR A 232 8.89 11.11 -18.90
N ASP A 233 8.00 12.12 -18.85
CA ASP A 233 7.96 13.05 -17.73
C ASP A 233 7.63 12.34 -16.43
N TYR A 234 6.70 11.38 -16.45
CA TYR A 234 6.33 10.58 -15.28
C TYR A 234 7.55 9.85 -14.68
N GLU A 235 8.37 9.20 -15.51
CA GLU A 235 9.57 8.50 -15.04
C GLU A 235 10.57 9.48 -14.40
N ILE A 236 10.81 10.63 -15.03
CA ILE A 236 11.70 11.66 -14.52
C ILE A 236 11.18 12.25 -13.20
N PHE A 237 9.89 12.54 -13.12
CA PHE A 237 9.25 13.10 -11.91
C PHE A 237 9.24 12.10 -10.75
N MET A 238 9.15 10.82 -11.05
CA MET A 238 9.35 9.76 -10.07
C MET A 238 10.77 9.78 -9.50
N ASP A 239 11.79 9.86 -10.36
CA ASP A 239 13.20 9.94 -9.93
C ASP A 239 13.46 11.17 -9.08
N TRP A 240 12.94 12.35 -9.48
CA TRP A 240 13.02 13.56 -8.66
C TRP A 240 12.35 13.40 -7.30
N THR A 241 11.19 12.76 -7.27
CA THR A 241 10.49 12.49 -6.01
C THR A 241 11.27 11.53 -5.12
N MET A 242 11.86 10.50 -5.69
CA MET A 242 12.68 9.54 -4.95
C MET A 242 13.92 10.22 -4.36
N HIS A 243 14.62 11.05 -5.14
CA HIS A 243 15.75 11.83 -4.62
C HIS A 243 15.31 12.78 -3.50
N PHE A 244 14.22 13.53 -3.72
CA PHE A 244 13.68 14.45 -2.72
C PHE A 244 13.38 13.73 -1.41
N VAL A 245 12.65 12.61 -1.46
CA VAL A 245 12.23 11.88 -0.27
C VAL A 245 13.40 11.21 0.44
N TYR A 246 14.26 10.51 -0.28
CA TYR A 246 15.29 9.66 0.32
C TYR A 246 16.61 10.42 0.58
N GLU A 247 17.01 11.27 -0.36
CA GLU A 247 18.32 11.95 -0.27
C GLU A 247 18.19 13.33 0.38
N TYR A 248 17.19 14.13 0.01
CA TYR A 248 17.05 15.48 0.55
C TYR A 248 16.36 15.50 1.92
N VAL A 249 15.15 15.00 2.02
CA VAL A 249 14.41 14.88 3.29
C VAL A 249 15.08 13.84 4.19
N GLY A 250 15.65 12.81 3.56
CA GLY A 250 16.39 11.76 4.24
C GLY A 250 15.49 10.84 5.04
N CYS A 251 14.34 10.52 4.48
CA CYS A 251 13.45 9.52 5.03
C CYS A 251 14.18 8.18 4.99
N ASP A 252 14.84 7.83 6.08
CA ASP A 252 15.73 6.70 6.19
C ASP A 252 14.94 5.36 6.21
N SER A 253 15.68 4.28 6.14
CA SER A 253 15.45 2.85 6.05
C SER A 253 14.16 2.25 6.67
N LEU A 254 13.36 3.01 7.42
CA LEU A 254 12.02 2.60 7.89
C LEU A 254 10.94 2.71 6.80
N ILE A 255 11.20 3.45 5.72
CA ILE A 255 10.25 3.63 4.62
C ILE A 255 9.92 2.33 3.87
N PRO A 256 10.83 1.39 3.60
CA PRO A 256 10.42 0.09 3.08
C PRO A 256 9.42 -0.62 3.98
N PHE A 257 9.43 -0.30 5.28
CA PHE A 257 8.45 -0.81 6.24
C PHE A 257 7.12 -0.04 6.20
N GLU A 258 7.15 1.25 5.89
CA GLU A 258 5.96 2.11 5.78
C GLU A 258 5.31 2.08 4.40
N GLN A 259 6.08 2.03 3.32
CA GLN A 259 5.55 1.84 1.96
C GLN A 259 4.86 0.48 1.78
N LYS A 260 5.18 -0.52 2.62
CA LYS A 260 4.40 -1.75 2.72
C LYS A 260 3.08 -1.58 3.49
N LYS A 261 2.85 -0.43 4.11
CA LYS A 261 1.54 -0.07 4.67
C LYS A 261 0.66 0.54 3.57
N VAL A 262 0.29 -0.27 2.60
CA VAL A 262 -0.93 0.03 1.85
C VAL A 262 -2.02 0.12 2.92
N PRO A 263 -2.76 1.23 3.04
CA PRO A 263 -3.88 1.30 3.97
C PRO A 263 -4.90 0.25 3.52
N VAL A 264 -4.83 -0.91 4.14
CA VAL A 264 -5.79 -1.98 3.90
C VAL A 264 -7.06 -1.53 4.60
N SER A 265 -8.14 -1.37 3.87
CA SER A 265 -9.43 -1.03 4.47
C SER A 265 -9.80 -2.10 5.52
N VAL A 266 -10.46 -1.71 6.60
CA VAL A 266 -10.93 -2.67 7.62
C VAL A 266 -11.78 -3.77 6.97
N THR A 267 -12.56 -3.42 5.94
CA THR A 267 -13.33 -4.37 5.14
C THR A 267 -12.43 -5.36 4.41
N GLU A 268 -11.31 -4.89 3.86
CA GLU A 268 -10.34 -5.73 3.16
C GLU A 268 -9.58 -6.65 4.12
N LEU A 269 -9.19 -6.16 5.31
CA LEU A 269 -8.64 -7.00 6.38
C LEU A 269 -9.62 -8.07 6.83
N VAL A 270 -10.88 -7.69 7.06
CA VAL A 270 -11.93 -8.65 7.43
C VAL A 270 -12.18 -9.67 6.31
N ASN A 271 -12.14 -9.24 5.05
CA ASN A 271 -12.29 -10.14 3.92
C ASN A 271 -11.08 -11.07 3.79
N ARG A 272 -9.85 -10.57 3.91
CA ARG A 272 -8.63 -11.40 3.94
C ARG A 272 -8.65 -12.41 5.09
N GLU A 273 -9.10 -12.01 6.28
CA GLU A 273 -9.25 -12.95 7.40
C GLU A 273 -10.37 -13.97 7.15
N ARG A 274 -11.48 -13.56 6.53
CA ARG A 274 -12.53 -14.50 6.09
C ARG A 274 -12.02 -15.46 5.03
N GLU A 275 -11.26 -14.98 4.04
CA GLU A 275 -10.64 -15.78 2.99
C GLU A 275 -9.64 -16.79 3.56
N LYS A 276 -8.82 -16.40 4.55
CA LYS A 276 -7.94 -17.34 5.28
C LYS A 276 -8.71 -18.48 5.97
N HIS A 277 -9.96 -18.24 6.34
CA HIS A 277 -10.83 -19.23 6.96
C HIS A 277 -11.79 -19.93 5.99
N GLN A 278 -11.79 -19.54 4.71
CA GLN A 278 -12.53 -20.20 3.64
C GLN A 278 -11.57 -20.99 2.75
N MET A 279 -11.74 -22.29 2.74
CA MET A 279 -11.01 -23.16 1.84
C MET A 279 -11.79 -23.29 0.52
N HIS A 280 -11.32 -22.63 -0.53
CA HIS A 280 -11.85 -22.81 -1.89
C HIS A 280 -11.23 -24.05 -2.53
N SER A 281 -11.68 -25.21 -2.10
CA SER A 281 -11.20 -26.48 -2.61
C SER A 281 -11.99 -26.88 -3.85
N LYS A 282 -11.30 -27.39 -4.86
CA LYS A 282 -11.93 -27.84 -6.09
C LYS A 282 -11.33 -29.15 -6.59
N ILE A 283 -12.19 -29.94 -7.24
CA ILE A 283 -11.78 -31.16 -7.94
C ILE A 283 -12.14 -31.03 -9.41
N TYR A 284 -11.15 -31.35 -10.26
CA TYR A 284 -11.34 -31.52 -11.70
C TYR A 284 -11.50 -32.98 -12.03
N TYR A 285 -12.38 -33.28 -12.96
CA TYR A 285 -12.51 -34.62 -13.54
C TYR A 285 -12.28 -34.57 -15.05
N ASP A 286 -11.47 -35.48 -15.54
CA ASP A 286 -11.12 -35.62 -16.96
C ASP A 286 -11.98 -36.72 -17.60
N LEU A 287 -12.66 -36.38 -18.67
CA LEU A 287 -13.48 -37.32 -19.49
C LEU A 287 -12.72 -37.84 -20.71
N GLY A 288 -11.42 -37.48 -20.84
CA GLY A 288 -10.54 -37.95 -21.92
C GLY A 288 -9.98 -36.83 -22.78
N GLU A 289 -10.34 -35.58 -22.49
CA GLU A 289 -9.84 -34.38 -23.19
C GLU A 289 -8.88 -33.55 -22.31
N GLY A 290 -8.56 -34.04 -21.11
CA GLY A 290 -7.76 -33.35 -20.12
C GLY A 290 -8.61 -32.58 -19.10
N PHE A 291 -7.93 -31.90 -18.17
CA PHE A 291 -8.59 -31.08 -17.14
C PHE A 291 -8.98 -29.70 -17.67
N CYS A 292 -10.24 -29.30 -17.50
CA CYS A 292 -10.77 -28.00 -17.89
C CYS A 292 -11.70 -27.43 -16.79
N GLU A 293 -11.98 -26.13 -16.84
CA GLU A 293 -12.83 -25.49 -15.83
C GLU A 293 -14.32 -25.92 -15.92
N GLU A 294 -14.79 -26.33 -17.09
CA GLU A 294 -16.14 -26.85 -17.26
C GLU A 294 -16.36 -28.18 -16.52
N HIS A 295 -15.30 -28.93 -16.30
CA HIS A 295 -15.31 -30.22 -15.59
C HIS A 295 -14.76 -30.06 -14.17
N THR A 296 -15.35 -29.12 -13.39
CA THR A 296 -14.90 -28.81 -12.04
C THR A 296 -16.06 -28.85 -11.04
N LEU A 297 -15.82 -29.42 -9.87
CA LEU A 297 -16.70 -29.36 -8.72
C LEU A 297 -16.00 -28.56 -7.61
N TYR A 298 -16.76 -27.69 -6.98
CA TYR A 298 -16.29 -26.88 -5.86
C TYR A 298 -16.84 -27.43 -4.55
N ALA A 299 -16.00 -27.48 -3.54
CA ALA A 299 -16.43 -27.75 -2.17
C ALA A 299 -16.11 -26.54 -1.31
N GLU A 300 -17.13 -26.01 -0.65
CA GLU A 300 -16.94 -25.03 0.43
C GLU A 300 -16.52 -25.79 1.69
N GLY A 301 -15.24 -25.72 2.01
CA GLY A 301 -14.69 -26.23 3.25
C GLY A 301 -14.56 -25.11 4.29
N LYS A 302 -15.05 -25.33 5.50
CA LYS A 302 -14.73 -24.46 6.63
C LYS A 302 -13.46 -24.98 7.30
N LEU A 303 -12.45 -24.09 7.44
CA LEU A 303 -11.32 -24.36 8.31
C LEU A 303 -11.74 -24.16 9.76
N SER A 304 -11.53 -25.15 10.60
CA SER A 304 -11.61 -25.04 12.05
C SER A 304 -10.17 -24.98 12.60
N GLY A 305 -9.67 -23.78 12.81
CA GLY A 305 -8.24 -23.57 12.93
C GLY A 305 -7.54 -23.87 11.60
N ASN A 306 -6.65 -24.86 11.56
CA ASN A 306 -6.03 -25.36 10.33
C ASN A 306 -6.59 -26.70 9.85
N ARG A 307 -7.61 -27.25 10.52
CA ARG A 307 -8.23 -28.53 10.12
C ARG A 307 -9.31 -28.31 9.08
N PHE A 308 -9.35 -29.18 8.07
CA PHE A 308 -10.36 -29.15 7.02
C PHE A 308 -11.00 -30.53 6.82
N ARG A 309 -12.21 -30.50 6.30
CA ARG A 309 -12.90 -31.62 5.69
C ARG A 309 -13.65 -31.13 4.45
N VAL A 310 -13.30 -31.69 3.31
CA VAL A 310 -13.98 -31.41 2.04
C VAL A 310 -14.61 -32.67 1.48
N GLU A 311 -15.73 -32.50 0.79
CA GLU A 311 -16.49 -33.57 0.20
C GLU A 311 -16.94 -33.19 -1.21
N PHE A 312 -16.71 -34.07 -2.16
CA PHE A 312 -17.10 -33.91 -3.55
C PHE A 312 -18.00 -35.07 -3.96
N ALA A 313 -19.20 -34.79 -4.49
CA ALA A 313 -20.10 -35.77 -5.05
C ALA A 313 -19.85 -35.89 -6.56
N LEU A 314 -19.41 -37.07 -6.99
CA LEU A 314 -19.14 -37.39 -8.39
C LEU A 314 -20.24 -38.30 -9.00
N SER A 315 -21.22 -38.70 -8.18
CA SER A 315 -22.33 -39.56 -8.60
C SER A 315 -23.07 -38.97 -9.81
N GLY A 316 -23.24 -39.79 -10.86
CA GLY A 316 -23.88 -39.36 -12.12
C GLY A 316 -22.93 -38.83 -13.20
N ILE A 317 -21.66 -38.61 -12.90
CA ILE A 317 -20.63 -38.26 -13.90
C ILE A 317 -20.07 -39.59 -14.46
N LYS A 318 -20.25 -39.82 -15.77
CA LYS A 318 -19.79 -41.05 -16.42
C LYS A 318 -18.50 -40.81 -17.22
N GLY A 319 -17.66 -41.84 -17.24
CA GLY A 319 -16.45 -41.81 -18.10
C GLY A 319 -15.28 -41.05 -17.53
N ILE A 320 -15.22 -40.84 -16.24
CA ILE A 320 -14.07 -40.22 -15.57
C ILE A 320 -12.85 -41.10 -15.80
N ARG A 321 -11.77 -40.47 -16.29
CA ARG A 321 -10.47 -41.12 -16.52
C ARG A 321 -9.41 -40.72 -15.50
N ASN A 322 -9.41 -39.43 -15.12
CA ASN A 322 -8.47 -38.88 -14.16
C ASN A 322 -9.16 -37.91 -13.22
N LEU A 323 -8.62 -37.77 -12.01
CA LEU A 323 -9.09 -36.86 -10.99
C LEU A 323 -7.93 -36.01 -10.47
N ARG A 324 -8.18 -34.71 -10.35
CA ARG A 324 -7.21 -33.74 -9.82
C ARG A 324 -7.87 -32.92 -8.73
N TRP A 325 -7.25 -32.88 -7.56
CA TRP A 325 -7.71 -32.06 -6.43
C TRP A 325 -6.77 -30.87 -6.18
N ASN A 326 -7.33 -29.66 -6.19
CA ASN A 326 -6.67 -28.46 -5.77
C ASN A 326 -7.17 -28.10 -4.36
N PRO A 327 -6.32 -28.16 -3.32
CA PRO A 327 -6.71 -27.84 -1.93
C PRO A 327 -7.19 -26.42 -1.75
N ALA A 328 -6.45 -25.45 -2.30
CA ALA A 328 -6.79 -24.04 -2.38
C ALA A 328 -6.03 -23.39 -3.53
N ASN A 329 -6.51 -22.25 -4.03
CA ASN A 329 -5.85 -21.50 -5.10
C ASN A 329 -5.24 -20.21 -4.56
N GLY A 330 -4.17 -19.74 -5.21
CA GLY A 330 -3.59 -18.42 -4.95
C GLY A 330 -2.65 -18.34 -3.75
N HIS A 331 -2.34 -19.48 -3.11
CA HIS A 331 -1.49 -19.52 -1.91
C HIS A 331 -0.40 -20.58 -2.02
N PHE A 332 0.75 -20.34 -1.40
CA PHE A 332 1.68 -21.40 -1.03
C PHE A 332 1.07 -22.18 0.13
N LEU A 333 1.10 -23.50 0.06
CA LEU A 333 0.35 -24.35 0.97
C LEU A 333 1.24 -25.40 1.62
N LYS A 334 0.96 -25.69 2.89
CA LYS A 334 1.42 -26.89 3.57
C LYS A 334 0.20 -27.73 3.92
N VAL A 335 0.08 -28.89 3.30
CA VAL A 335 -1.10 -29.77 3.40
C VAL A 335 -0.70 -31.06 4.05
N ARG A 336 -1.34 -31.41 5.16
CA ARG A 336 -1.23 -32.71 5.79
C ARG A 336 -2.53 -33.48 5.59
N ILE A 337 -2.44 -34.63 4.95
CA ILE A 337 -3.56 -35.53 4.71
C ILE A 337 -3.68 -36.49 5.90
N GLU A 338 -4.82 -36.48 6.57
CA GLU A 338 -5.14 -37.40 7.67
C GLU A 338 -6.08 -38.53 7.19
N ARG A 339 -6.92 -38.25 6.18
CA ARG A 339 -7.85 -39.24 5.61
C ARG A 339 -8.17 -38.93 4.16
N LEU A 340 -8.17 -39.95 3.32
CA LEU A 340 -8.74 -39.98 1.98
C LEU A 340 -9.72 -41.10 1.91
N ASP A 341 -10.97 -40.84 1.47
CA ASP A 341 -12.02 -41.82 1.34
C ASP A 341 -12.75 -41.60 0.01
N CYS A 342 -12.59 -42.52 -0.88
CA CYS A 342 -13.29 -42.61 -2.18
C CYS A 342 -13.97 -43.95 -2.40
N GLY A 343 -14.19 -44.76 -1.33
CA GLY A 343 -14.82 -46.06 -1.41
C GLY A 343 -13.90 -47.16 -2.02
N CYS A 344 -12.66 -46.83 -2.40
CA CYS A 344 -11.68 -47.74 -2.98
C CYS A 344 -10.28 -47.32 -2.56
N SER A 345 -9.27 -48.13 -2.91
CA SER A 345 -7.85 -47.76 -2.69
C SER A 345 -7.47 -46.62 -3.60
N ALA A 346 -6.95 -45.53 -3.02
CA ALA A 346 -6.50 -44.35 -3.74
C ALA A 346 -5.31 -43.72 -3.05
N GLU A 347 -4.48 -43.00 -3.82
CA GLU A 347 -3.34 -42.20 -3.35
C GLU A 347 -3.41 -40.78 -3.90
N LEU A 348 -2.95 -39.81 -3.08
CA LEU A 348 -2.78 -38.41 -3.49
C LEU A 348 -1.33 -38.18 -3.91
N VAL A 349 -1.12 -37.95 -5.21
CA VAL A 349 0.20 -37.72 -5.80
C VAL A 349 0.40 -36.22 -6.06
N PRO A 350 1.22 -35.52 -5.25
CA PRO A 350 1.41 -34.08 -5.41
C PRO A 350 2.08 -33.74 -6.74
N GLN A 351 1.66 -32.62 -7.33
CA GLN A 351 2.15 -32.09 -8.61
C GLN A 351 2.52 -30.61 -8.48
N GLY A 352 3.36 -30.13 -9.37
CA GLY A 352 3.92 -28.78 -9.32
C GLY A 352 5.20 -28.73 -8.49
N VAL A 353 5.66 -27.53 -8.15
CA VAL A 353 6.85 -27.36 -7.30
C VAL A 353 6.46 -27.63 -5.85
N HIS A 354 6.91 -28.77 -5.33
CA HIS A 354 6.55 -29.22 -4.00
C HIS A 354 7.69 -29.95 -3.28
N MET A 355 7.55 -30.09 -1.97
CA MET A 355 8.43 -30.86 -1.09
C MET A 355 7.60 -31.78 -0.20
N LYS A 356 7.97 -33.04 -0.07
CA LYS A 356 7.45 -33.93 0.97
C LYS A 356 8.15 -33.64 2.31
N VAL A 357 7.42 -33.02 3.23
CA VAL A 357 7.92 -32.73 4.59
C VAL A 357 8.01 -34.02 5.40
N ASP A 358 6.97 -34.86 5.31
CA ASP A 358 6.90 -36.22 5.83
C ASP A 358 5.99 -37.08 4.94
N ASN A 359 5.64 -38.29 5.36
CA ASN A 359 4.83 -39.24 4.58
C ASN A 359 3.40 -38.75 4.30
N SER A 360 2.88 -37.86 5.12
CA SER A 360 1.49 -37.36 5.04
C SER A 360 1.41 -35.85 4.75
N THR A 361 2.54 -35.16 4.76
CA THR A 361 2.62 -33.68 4.66
C THR A 361 3.41 -33.26 3.44
N THR A 362 2.79 -32.43 2.58
CA THR A 362 3.39 -31.82 1.41
C THR A 362 3.37 -30.29 1.54
N ALA A 363 4.47 -29.63 1.23
CA ALA A 363 4.54 -28.19 1.05
C ALA A 363 4.60 -27.85 -0.44
N PHE A 364 3.73 -26.98 -0.92
CA PHE A 364 3.70 -26.47 -2.29
C PHE A 364 4.30 -25.07 -2.33
N PHE A 365 5.24 -24.88 -3.24
CA PHE A 365 5.95 -23.62 -3.51
C PHE A 365 5.46 -22.95 -4.81
N THR A 366 4.23 -23.25 -5.18
CA THR A 366 3.48 -22.65 -6.29
C THR A 366 2.07 -22.36 -5.80
N THR A 367 1.45 -21.31 -6.35
CA THR A 367 0.11 -20.87 -5.98
C THR A 367 -1.01 -21.73 -6.58
N ASP A 368 -0.65 -22.68 -7.44
CA ASP A 368 -1.52 -23.63 -8.13
C ASP A 368 -1.17 -25.10 -7.84
N GLY A 369 -0.53 -25.37 -6.71
CA GLY A 369 -0.19 -26.74 -6.29
C GLY A 369 -1.41 -27.63 -6.16
N PHE A 370 -1.32 -28.87 -6.66
CA PHE A 370 -2.43 -29.79 -6.68
C PHE A 370 -1.99 -31.24 -6.45
N TYR A 371 -2.96 -32.12 -6.27
CA TYR A 371 -2.78 -33.57 -6.22
C TYR A 371 -3.50 -34.23 -7.37
N LEU A 372 -2.85 -35.19 -8.04
CA LEU A 372 -3.58 -36.22 -8.78
C LEU A 372 -4.10 -37.27 -7.81
N ILE A 373 -5.33 -37.71 -8.00
CA ILE A 373 -5.91 -38.80 -7.22
C ILE A 373 -5.71 -40.07 -8.02
N ASP A 374 -4.67 -40.82 -7.64
CA ASP A 374 -4.39 -42.12 -8.28
C ASP A 374 -5.34 -43.18 -7.72
N VAL A 375 -6.23 -43.65 -8.58
CA VAL A 375 -7.27 -44.61 -8.26
C VAL A 375 -7.46 -45.58 -9.45
N THR A 376 -7.56 -46.86 -9.19
CA THR A 376 -7.58 -47.90 -10.22
C THR A 376 -8.76 -47.81 -11.18
N HIS A 377 -9.94 -47.39 -10.67
CA HIS A 377 -11.22 -47.30 -11.40
C HIS A 377 -11.90 -45.96 -11.13
N PRO A 378 -11.42 -44.83 -11.67
CA PRO A 378 -11.97 -43.51 -11.38
C PRO A 378 -13.44 -43.37 -11.82
N GLU A 379 -13.87 -44.12 -12.83
CA GLU A 379 -15.26 -44.17 -13.31
C GLU A 379 -16.26 -44.72 -12.28
N ASN A 380 -15.77 -45.38 -11.25
CA ASN A 380 -16.61 -46.00 -10.17
C ASN A 380 -16.58 -45.18 -8.87
N VAL A 381 -15.97 -44.00 -8.87
CA VAL A 381 -15.89 -43.15 -7.70
C VAL A 381 -17.10 -42.21 -7.65
N ASP A 382 -18.03 -42.51 -6.76
CA ASP A 382 -19.24 -41.70 -6.56
C ASP A 382 -19.03 -40.51 -5.63
N ARG A 383 -18.02 -40.57 -4.76
CA ARG A 383 -17.77 -39.60 -3.72
C ARG A 383 -16.33 -39.60 -3.29
N ILE A 384 -15.78 -38.40 -3.01
CA ILE A 384 -14.47 -38.24 -2.42
C ILE A 384 -14.56 -37.37 -1.17
N VAL A 385 -13.98 -37.84 -0.06
CA VAL A 385 -13.84 -37.10 1.19
C VAL A 385 -12.35 -36.99 1.51
N ILE A 386 -11.90 -35.79 1.76
CA ILE A 386 -10.50 -35.50 2.16
C ILE A 386 -10.54 -34.74 3.47
N GLU A 387 -9.80 -35.24 4.46
CA GLU A 387 -9.66 -34.61 5.78
C GLU A 387 -8.18 -34.40 6.10
N GLY A 388 -7.87 -33.30 6.78
CA GLY A 388 -6.49 -33.03 7.14
C GLY A 388 -6.27 -31.64 7.74
N LYS A 389 -5.05 -31.17 7.58
CA LYS A 389 -4.64 -29.82 8.00
C LYS A 389 -4.07 -29.07 6.82
N LEU A 390 -4.39 -27.78 6.74
CA LEU A 390 -3.93 -26.88 5.72
C LEU A 390 -3.41 -25.59 6.38
N ASP A 391 -2.18 -25.26 6.10
CA ASP A 391 -1.55 -24.00 6.51
C ASP A 391 -1.21 -23.20 5.23
N CYS A 392 -1.66 -21.96 5.14
CA CYS A 392 -1.15 -21.03 4.13
C CYS A 392 0.23 -20.57 4.56
N LEU A 393 1.20 -20.63 3.63
CA LEU A 393 2.58 -20.25 3.88
C LEU A 393 2.83 -18.84 3.37
N GLU A 394 3.53 -18.04 4.16
CA GLU A 394 4.09 -16.76 3.72
C GLU A 394 5.54 -16.95 3.24
N LEU A 395 6.09 -15.96 2.52
CA LEU A 395 7.45 -16.06 1.98
C LEU A 395 8.51 -16.46 3.00
N PRO A 396 8.52 -15.93 4.26
CA PRO A 396 9.49 -16.36 5.26
C PRO A 396 9.38 -17.83 5.66
N ASP A 397 8.18 -18.42 5.59
CA ASP A 397 7.97 -19.84 5.88
C ASP A 397 8.47 -20.72 4.73
N VAL A 398 8.26 -20.26 3.49
CA VAL A 398 8.80 -20.91 2.28
C VAL A 398 10.34 -20.93 2.34
N GLU A 399 10.97 -19.81 2.66
CA GLU A 399 12.42 -19.71 2.80
C GLU A 399 12.99 -20.67 3.85
N LYS A 400 12.35 -20.78 5.01
CA LYS A 400 12.73 -21.72 6.07
C LYS A 400 12.63 -23.18 5.61
N LEU A 401 11.54 -23.52 4.91
CA LEU A 401 11.33 -24.88 4.41
C LEU A 401 12.36 -25.24 3.32
N LEU A 402 12.68 -24.31 2.42
CA LEU A 402 13.71 -24.52 1.38
C LEU A 402 15.11 -24.66 1.99
N ALA A 403 15.43 -23.86 3.01
CA ALA A 403 16.70 -24.00 3.75
C ALA A 403 16.82 -25.38 4.43
N PHE A 404 15.73 -25.83 5.07
CA PHE A 404 15.67 -27.15 5.71
C PHE A 404 15.84 -28.29 4.71
N GLU A 405 15.23 -28.21 3.51
CA GLU A 405 15.39 -29.27 2.50
C GLU A 405 16.82 -29.30 1.97
N LYS A 406 17.43 -28.15 1.73
CA LYS A 406 18.85 -28.07 1.32
C LYS A 406 19.77 -28.72 2.34
N GLU A 407 19.54 -28.53 3.63
CA GLU A 407 20.30 -29.21 4.68
C GLU A 407 20.07 -30.73 4.66
N ARG A 408 18.83 -31.17 4.43
CA ARG A 408 18.50 -32.60 4.31
C ARG A 408 19.19 -33.26 3.11
N GLU A 409 19.22 -32.61 1.96
CA GLU A 409 19.92 -33.08 0.77
C GLU A 409 21.44 -33.24 1.02
N VAL A 410 22.04 -32.22 1.65
CA VAL A 410 23.46 -32.28 2.01
C VAL A 410 23.75 -33.47 2.96
N ARG A 411 22.90 -33.70 3.97
CA ARG A 411 23.04 -34.84 4.89
C ARG A 411 22.89 -36.18 4.16
N ARG A 412 21.90 -36.32 3.28
CA ARG A 412 21.67 -37.54 2.50
C ARG A 412 22.87 -37.84 1.62
N GLU A 413 23.43 -36.81 0.99
CA GLU A 413 24.60 -36.98 0.14
C GLU A 413 25.85 -37.37 0.95
N GLN A 414 26.06 -36.77 2.10
CA GLN A 414 27.14 -37.16 3.03
C GLN A 414 27.00 -38.59 3.51
N GLU A 415 25.77 -39.04 3.82
CA GLU A 415 25.51 -40.42 4.22
C GLU A 415 25.73 -41.40 3.05
N ARG A 416 25.37 -40.99 1.81
CA ARG A 416 25.63 -41.79 0.60
C ARG A 416 27.13 -41.98 0.39
N ILE A 417 27.88 -40.89 0.41
CA ILE A 417 29.35 -40.92 0.25
C ILE A 417 30.00 -41.80 1.35
N ARG A 418 29.53 -41.68 2.58
CA ARG A 418 30.03 -42.48 3.70
C ARG A 418 29.76 -43.97 3.49
N LYS A 419 28.56 -44.36 3.08
CA LYS A 419 28.19 -45.75 2.80
C LYS A 419 28.96 -46.31 1.60
N GLU A 420 29.28 -45.48 0.59
CA GLU A 420 30.13 -45.89 -0.55
C GLU A 420 31.60 -46.09 -0.14
N ALA A 421 32.10 -45.29 0.80
CA ALA A 421 33.47 -45.42 1.33
C ALA A 421 33.64 -46.60 2.29
N GLU A 422 32.57 -47.09 2.92
CA GLU A 422 32.52 -48.24 3.83
C GLU A 422 32.36 -49.59 3.07
N ARG A 423 32.09 -49.55 1.74
CA ARG A 423 32.03 -50.70 0.82
C ARG A 423 33.33 -50.92 0.08
#